data_43757cb3d488d08aa253f3b84bfc1a11
#
_entry.id   43757cb3d488d08aa253f3b84bfc1a11
#
_cell.length_a   1.000
_cell.length_b   1.000
_cell.length_c   1.000
_cell.angle_alpha   90.00
_cell.angle_beta   90.00
_cell.angle_gamma   90.00
#
_symmetry.space_group_name_H-M   'P 1'
#
loop_
_entity.id
_entity.type
_entity.pdbx_description
1 polymer ?
#
loop_
_entity_poly.entity_id
_entity_poly.type
_entity_poly.pdbx_seq_one_letter_code
_entity_poly.pdbx_strand_id
1 'polypeptide(L)'
;MLTRTTLESERMSMNRSTLAHALEAGRITGEVATPRENNLSHIRRFLDQERQFDFGVELTRDWDFESVFALMVERCGLRPDPEFVEGVDTISTDRCIAALEKLAEAVGEVSRAGGRILFATGHPAGLLPVHMAIARAAKSAGAVIDTRDHFIPVPEIGGDVRQINNVWTWHLHGGSPHTHLAEPMHALLDDFAARGGSAPELVVADHGWAGAASSRGLRTIGYADCNDPALFVAESQGQIEATVPLDDDVVPNLYAPLIDFVIARAGLD
;
A
#
# COMPACT_ATOMS: atom_id res chain seq x y z
N MET A 1 -12.80 -0.50 -38.17
CA MET A 1 -13.20 0.63 -37.32
C MET A 1 -14.08 0.02 -36.23
N LEU A 2 -13.48 -0.37 -35.09
CA LEU A 2 -14.21 -0.93 -33.94
C LEU A 2 -15.10 0.17 -33.37
N THR A 3 -16.34 -0.12 -33.10
CA THR A 3 -17.30 0.85 -32.56
C THR A 3 -16.96 1.14 -31.11
N ARG A 4 -17.26 2.36 -30.63
CA ARG A 4 -17.05 2.81 -29.24
C ARG A 4 -17.61 1.81 -28.22
N THR A 5 -18.71 1.15 -28.55
CA THR A 5 -19.37 0.10 -27.75
C THR A 5 -18.55 -1.18 -27.63
N THR A 6 -17.73 -1.53 -28.63
CA THR A 6 -16.86 -2.73 -28.56
C THR A 6 -15.65 -2.47 -27.66
N LEU A 7 -15.09 -1.26 -27.72
CA LEU A 7 -14.00 -0.84 -26.84
C LEU A 7 -14.47 -0.66 -25.37
N GLU A 8 -15.69 -0.21 -25.15
CA GLU A 8 -16.32 -0.14 -23.83
C GLU A 8 -16.60 -1.54 -23.26
N SER A 9 -17.00 -2.51 -24.08
CA SER A 9 -17.21 -3.91 -23.67
C SER A 9 -15.89 -4.63 -23.33
N GLU A 10 -14.82 -4.37 -24.04
CA GLU A 10 -13.50 -4.92 -23.75
C GLU A 10 -12.85 -4.26 -22.52
N ARG A 11 -13.09 -2.98 -22.26
CA ARG A 11 -12.70 -2.29 -21.03
C ARG A 11 -13.48 -2.74 -19.79
N MET A 12 -14.71 -3.20 -19.96
CA MET A 12 -15.61 -3.56 -18.87
C MET A 12 -15.38 -4.93 -18.23
N SER A 13 -14.30 -5.64 -18.49
CA SER A 13 -14.18 -7.01 -17.98
C SER A 13 -12.80 -7.45 -17.54
N MET A 14 -12.11 -6.66 -16.73
CA MET A 14 -11.22 -7.26 -15.76
C MET A 14 -12.11 -7.80 -14.62
N ASN A 15 -12.72 -8.98 -14.81
CA ASN A 15 -13.48 -9.62 -13.76
C ASN A 15 -12.54 -10.20 -12.70
N ARG A 16 -13.05 -10.51 -11.51
CA ARG A 16 -12.27 -11.09 -10.40
C ARG A 16 -11.46 -12.32 -10.83
N SER A 17 -12.01 -13.17 -11.68
CA SER A 17 -11.35 -14.40 -12.15
C SER A 17 -10.15 -14.11 -13.06
N THR A 18 -10.28 -13.15 -13.97
CA THR A 18 -9.18 -12.72 -14.85
C THR A 18 -8.07 -12.07 -14.04
N LEU A 19 -8.42 -11.20 -13.09
CA LEU A 19 -7.46 -10.59 -12.18
C LEU A 19 -6.76 -11.65 -11.33
N ALA A 20 -7.51 -12.58 -10.73
CA ALA A 20 -6.94 -13.65 -9.90
C ALA A 20 -5.86 -14.42 -10.66
N HIS A 21 -6.17 -14.85 -11.88
CA HIS A 21 -5.20 -15.56 -12.72
C HIS A 21 -3.95 -14.71 -13.03
N ALA A 22 -4.12 -13.42 -13.31
CA ALA A 22 -3.01 -12.52 -13.59
C ALA A 22 -2.12 -12.29 -12.36
N LEU A 23 -2.71 -12.11 -11.17
CA LEU A 23 -2.00 -11.94 -9.91
C LEU A 23 -1.17 -13.19 -9.57
N GLU A 24 -1.74 -14.38 -9.71
CA GLU A 24 -1.04 -15.65 -9.46
C GLU A 24 0.05 -15.90 -10.50
N ALA A 25 -0.23 -15.68 -11.78
CA ALA A 25 0.77 -15.83 -12.85
C ALA A 25 1.95 -14.87 -12.69
N GLY A 26 1.69 -13.66 -12.16
CA GLY A 26 2.71 -12.66 -11.83
C GLY A 26 3.40 -12.89 -10.49
N ARG A 27 2.98 -13.91 -9.71
CA ARG A 27 3.44 -14.17 -8.34
C ARG A 27 3.26 -12.99 -7.39
N ILE A 28 2.31 -12.12 -7.70
CA ILE A 28 1.87 -11.04 -6.81
C ILE A 28 1.07 -11.63 -5.64
N THR A 29 0.36 -12.72 -5.91
CA THR A 29 -0.36 -13.56 -4.94
C THR A 29 -0.13 -15.04 -5.25
N GLY A 30 -0.73 -15.93 -4.46
CA GLY A 30 -0.45 -17.35 -4.53
C GLY A 30 0.89 -17.67 -3.87
N GLU A 31 1.71 -18.51 -4.47
CA GLU A 31 3.10 -18.72 -4.02
C GLU A 31 3.95 -17.52 -4.47
N VAL A 32 4.44 -16.74 -3.50
CA VAL A 32 5.23 -15.53 -3.73
C VAL A 32 6.73 -15.78 -3.60
N ALA A 33 7.56 -14.76 -3.88
CA ALA A 33 9.01 -14.89 -3.78
C ALA A 33 9.53 -14.77 -2.35
N THR A 34 8.76 -14.12 -1.48
CA THR A 34 9.14 -13.84 -0.10
C THR A 34 9.33 -15.11 0.71
N PRO A 35 10.53 -15.36 1.29
CA PRO A 35 10.81 -16.58 2.02
C PRO A 35 10.03 -16.67 3.34
N ARG A 36 9.61 -17.89 3.69
CA ARG A 36 8.92 -18.19 4.94
C ARG A 36 9.68 -17.74 6.19
N GLU A 37 10.98 -17.96 6.22
CA GLU A 37 11.85 -17.55 7.31
C GLU A 37 11.85 -16.03 7.53
N ASN A 38 11.71 -15.23 6.46
CA ASN A 38 11.54 -13.79 6.59
C ASN A 38 10.23 -13.46 7.29
N ASN A 39 9.12 -14.08 6.89
CA ASN A 39 7.80 -13.84 7.50
C ASN A 39 7.82 -14.12 9.00
N LEU A 40 8.38 -15.26 9.40
CA LEU A 40 8.48 -15.63 10.81
C LEU A 40 9.44 -14.72 11.60
N SER A 41 10.54 -14.29 10.96
CA SER A 41 11.50 -13.36 11.56
C SER A 41 10.88 -11.97 11.73
N HIS A 42 10.18 -11.45 10.72
CA HIS A 42 9.60 -10.11 10.76
C HIS A 42 8.46 -10.01 11.78
N ILE A 43 7.69 -11.07 12.01
CA ILE A 43 6.71 -11.10 13.13
C ILE A 43 7.41 -10.86 14.47
N ARG A 44 8.57 -11.50 14.73
CA ARG A 44 9.31 -11.32 15.99
C ARG A 44 9.86 -9.90 16.09
N ARG A 45 10.47 -9.39 15.02
CA ARG A 45 11.05 -8.04 14.98
C ARG A 45 9.99 -6.94 15.10
N PHE A 46 8.80 -7.17 14.55
CA PHE A 46 7.65 -6.29 14.77
C PHE A 46 7.22 -6.28 16.25
N LEU A 47 7.14 -7.44 16.90
CA LEU A 47 6.81 -7.55 18.32
C LEU A 47 7.87 -6.91 19.23
N ASP A 48 9.13 -6.99 18.83
CA ASP A 48 10.25 -6.30 19.48
C ASP A 48 10.25 -4.78 19.22
N GLN A 49 9.27 -4.27 18.44
CA GLN A 49 9.15 -2.87 18.05
C GLN A 49 10.42 -2.32 17.39
N GLU A 50 11.08 -3.15 16.59
CA GLU A 50 12.21 -2.69 15.80
C GLU A 50 11.74 -1.69 14.74
N ARG A 51 12.34 -0.51 14.72
CA ARG A 51 11.96 0.67 13.93
C ARG A 51 11.69 0.42 12.42
N GLN A 52 12.31 -0.60 11.83
CA GLN A 52 12.08 -0.94 10.41
C GLN A 52 11.00 -2.00 10.21
N PHE A 53 10.36 -2.46 11.29
CA PHE A 53 9.35 -3.52 11.24
C PHE A 53 8.04 -3.11 11.91
N ASP A 54 8.06 -2.06 12.77
CA ASP A 54 6.88 -1.50 13.41
C ASP A 54 6.09 -0.55 12.49
N PHE A 55 6.72 0.02 11.46
CA PHE A 55 6.15 0.97 10.51
C PHE A 55 5.53 2.20 11.19
N GLY A 56 5.87 2.49 12.44
CA GLY A 56 5.25 3.53 13.23
C GLY A 56 3.82 3.20 13.70
N VAL A 57 3.44 1.93 13.67
CA VAL A 57 2.14 1.45 14.17
C VAL A 57 2.18 1.32 15.68
N GLU A 58 1.23 1.95 16.36
CA GLU A 58 1.08 1.83 17.80
C GLU A 58 0.26 0.58 18.17
N LEU A 59 0.79 -0.24 19.11
CA LEU A 59 0.08 -1.39 19.64
C LEU A 59 -0.94 -0.93 20.69
N THR A 60 -2.22 -1.21 20.46
CA THR A 60 -3.33 -0.84 21.36
C THR A 60 -3.70 -1.94 22.36
N ARG A 61 -3.08 -3.11 22.23
CA ARG A 61 -3.20 -4.27 23.14
C ARG A 61 -1.93 -5.08 23.10
N ASP A 62 -1.82 -6.04 24.01
CA ASP A 62 -0.72 -7.02 23.98
C ASP A 62 -0.89 -7.96 22.78
N TRP A 63 0.20 -8.15 22.07
CA TRP A 63 0.34 -9.08 20.97
C TRP A 63 1.50 -10.04 21.25
N ASP A 64 1.33 -11.29 20.87
CA ASP A 64 2.35 -12.32 20.88
C ASP A 64 2.53 -12.92 19.48
N PHE A 65 3.52 -13.78 19.33
CA PHE A 65 3.85 -14.39 18.05
C PHE A 65 2.66 -15.18 17.49
N GLU A 66 1.99 -15.96 18.30
CA GLU A 66 0.87 -16.82 17.91
C GLU A 66 -0.31 -16.00 17.39
N SER A 67 -0.63 -14.92 18.07
CA SER A 67 -1.74 -14.03 17.68
C SER A 67 -1.43 -13.23 16.40
N VAL A 68 -0.21 -12.73 16.22
CA VAL A 68 0.20 -12.06 14.98
C VAL A 68 0.29 -13.06 13.84
N PHE A 69 0.86 -14.24 14.07
CA PHE A 69 0.92 -15.29 13.05
C PHE A 69 -0.48 -15.73 12.60
N ALA A 70 -1.39 -15.97 13.54
CA ALA A 70 -2.78 -16.31 13.22
C ALA A 70 -3.48 -15.20 12.41
N LEU A 71 -3.22 -13.93 12.77
CA LEU A 71 -3.73 -12.79 12.02
C LEU A 71 -3.17 -12.76 10.58
N MET A 72 -1.88 -13.01 10.39
CA MET A 72 -1.26 -13.07 9.08
C MET A 72 -1.82 -14.23 8.23
N VAL A 73 -2.06 -15.38 8.83
CA VAL A 73 -2.77 -16.49 8.16
C VAL A 73 -4.19 -16.06 7.76
N GLU A 74 -4.90 -15.39 8.67
CA GLU A 74 -6.26 -14.92 8.41
C GLU A 74 -6.32 -13.79 7.39
N ARG A 75 -5.46 -12.77 7.47
CA ARG A 75 -5.59 -11.52 6.70
C ARG A 75 -4.75 -11.50 5.43
N CYS A 76 -3.55 -12.03 5.48
CA CYS A 76 -2.66 -12.09 4.34
C CYS A 76 -2.80 -13.40 3.57
N GLY A 77 -2.98 -14.52 4.27
CA GLY A 77 -3.05 -15.86 3.69
C GLY A 77 -1.72 -16.61 3.71
N LEU A 78 -0.94 -16.42 4.78
CA LEU A 78 0.24 -17.24 5.05
C LEU A 78 -0.15 -18.72 5.18
N ARG A 79 0.78 -19.63 4.86
CA ARG A 79 0.61 -21.05 5.16
C ARG A 79 0.37 -21.24 6.64
N PRO A 80 -0.70 -21.96 7.07
CA PRO A 80 -1.11 -22.01 8.47
C PRO A 80 -0.25 -22.93 9.33
N ASP A 81 0.64 -23.75 8.73
CA ASP A 81 1.48 -24.69 9.45
C ASP A 81 2.67 -23.96 10.13
N PRO A 82 2.73 -23.84 11.46
CA PRO A 82 3.84 -23.18 12.15
C PRO A 82 5.16 -23.96 12.09
N GLU A 83 5.11 -25.26 11.82
CA GLU A 83 6.31 -26.11 11.67
C GLU A 83 6.94 -25.98 10.26
N PHE A 84 6.24 -25.38 9.30
CA PHE A 84 6.79 -25.01 8.02
C PHE A 84 7.63 -23.74 8.19
N VAL A 85 8.94 -23.87 8.28
CA VAL A 85 9.86 -22.77 8.66
C VAL A 85 10.76 -22.28 7.51
N GLU A 86 10.86 -23.03 6.43
CA GLU A 86 11.72 -22.70 5.26
C GLU A 86 10.95 -22.86 3.97
N GLY A 87 11.33 -22.09 2.94
CA GLY A 87 10.78 -22.15 1.59
C GLY A 87 9.87 -20.97 1.26
N VAL A 88 9.04 -21.11 0.24
CA VAL A 88 8.13 -20.03 -0.20
C VAL A 88 6.85 -20.02 0.61
N ASP A 89 6.34 -18.84 0.90
CA ASP A 89 5.05 -18.66 1.55
C ASP A 89 3.96 -18.31 0.54
N THR A 90 2.78 -17.96 1.01
CA THR A 90 1.62 -17.66 0.18
C THR A 90 0.94 -16.36 0.59
N ILE A 91 0.33 -15.71 -0.41
CA ILE A 91 -0.60 -14.59 -0.23
C ILE A 91 -1.94 -14.99 -0.84
N SER A 92 -3.03 -14.77 -0.12
CA SER A 92 -4.37 -15.10 -0.60
C SER A 92 -4.82 -14.15 -1.72
N THR A 93 -5.04 -14.70 -2.91
CA THR A 93 -5.57 -13.97 -4.06
C THR A 93 -6.94 -13.36 -3.79
N ASP A 94 -7.83 -14.09 -3.12
CA ASP A 94 -9.17 -13.59 -2.79
C ASP A 94 -9.15 -12.41 -1.82
N ARG A 95 -8.25 -12.43 -0.82
CA ARG A 95 -8.08 -11.34 0.13
C ARG A 95 -7.46 -10.11 -0.54
N CYS A 96 -6.46 -10.31 -1.40
CA CYS A 96 -5.90 -9.24 -2.21
C CYS A 96 -6.99 -8.55 -3.03
N ILE A 97 -7.78 -9.30 -3.79
CA ILE A 97 -8.86 -8.73 -4.62
C ILE A 97 -9.92 -8.02 -3.76
N ALA A 98 -10.32 -8.60 -2.63
CA ALA A 98 -11.29 -7.96 -1.74
C ALA A 98 -10.78 -6.64 -1.16
N ALA A 99 -9.48 -6.56 -0.83
CA ALA A 99 -8.86 -5.32 -0.36
C ALA A 99 -8.68 -4.30 -1.50
N LEU A 100 -8.36 -4.73 -2.72
CA LEU A 100 -8.33 -3.87 -3.90
C LEU A 100 -9.71 -3.27 -4.23
N GLU A 101 -10.80 -4.00 -4.00
CA GLU A 101 -12.16 -3.46 -4.14
C GLU A 101 -12.43 -2.35 -3.13
N LYS A 102 -12.02 -2.51 -1.86
CA LYS A 102 -12.13 -1.45 -0.84
C LYS A 102 -11.30 -0.23 -1.23
N LEU A 103 -10.06 -0.44 -1.70
CA LEU A 103 -9.21 0.64 -2.22
C LEU A 103 -9.90 1.40 -3.35
N ALA A 104 -10.44 0.68 -4.33
CA ALA A 104 -11.13 1.28 -5.46
C ALA A 104 -12.36 2.09 -5.03
N GLU A 105 -13.15 1.55 -4.11
CA GLU A 105 -14.31 2.24 -3.55
C GLU A 105 -13.92 3.54 -2.84
N ALA A 106 -12.91 3.51 -1.96
CA ALA A 106 -12.44 4.67 -1.22
C ALA A 106 -11.86 5.75 -2.15
N VAL A 107 -10.98 5.36 -3.08
CA VAL A 107 -10.39 6.30 -4.05
C VAL A 107 -11.47 6.90 -4.95
N GLY A 108 -12.42 6.09 -5.43
CA GLY A 108 -13.52 6.56 -6.27
C GLY A 108 -14.48 7.49 -5.51
N GLU A 109 -14.81 7.19 -4.26
CA GLU A 109 -15.62 8.04 -3.38
C GLU A 109 -15.00 9.43 -3.23
N VAL A 110 -13.74 9.48 -2.74
CA VAL A 110 -13.05 10.74 -2.48
C VAL A 110 -12.82 11.54 -3.78
N SER A 111 -12.48 10.86 -4.88
CA SER A 111 -12.27 11.54 -6.17
C SER A 111 -13.54 12.23 -6.68
N ARG A 112 -14.68 11.53 -6.66
CA ARG A 112 -15.97 12.12 -7.10
C ARG A 112 -16.44 13.25 -6.19
N ALA A 113 -16.08 13.23 -4.92
CA ALA A 113 -16.37 14.32 -3.97
C ALA A 113 -15.43 15.53 -4.14
N GLY A 114 -14.40 15.44 -4.98
CA GLY A 114 -13.37 16.48 -5.08
C GLY A 114 -12.47 16.57 -3.86
N GLY A 115 -12.41 15.49 -3.09
CA GLY A 115 -11.64 15.40 -1.85
C GLY A 115 -10.13 15.24 -2.08
N ARG A 116 -9.37 15.31 -0.99
CA ARG A 116 -7.90 15.23 -1.01
C ARG A 116 -7.42 13.81 -0.82
N ILE A 117 -6.56 13.35 -1.73
CA ILE A 117 -5.89 12.04 -1.62
C ILE A 117 -4.39 12.27 -1.61
N LEU A 118 -3.71 11.63 -0.65
CA LEU A 118 -2.26 11.57 -0.57
C LEU A 118 -1.79 10.18 -0.99
N PHE A 119 -0.91 10.13 -1.99
CA PHE A 119 -0.25 8.90 -2.42
C PHE A 119 1.22 8.95 -2.04
N ALA A 120 1.73 7.91 -1.38
CA ALA A 120 3.12 7.82 -0.97
C ALA A 120 3.64 6.37 -1.02
N THR A 121 4.94 6.19 -1.21
CA THR A 121 5.51 4.84 -1.22
C THR A 121 6.90 4.80 -0.59
N GLY A 122 7.10 3.79 0.26
CA GLY A 122 8.40 3.35 0.76
C GLY A 122 9.06 2.33 -0.16
N HIS A 123 8.32 1.78 -1.15
CA HIS A 123 8.84 0.79 -2.11
C HIS A 123 8.80 1.30 -3.56
N PRO A 124 9.60 2.33 -3.89
CA PRO A 124 9.49 2.98 -5.20
C PRO A 124 9.86 2.09 -6.39
N ALA A 125 10.70 1.07 -6.20
CA ALA A 125 11.09 0.17 -7.28
C ALA A 125 9.91 -0.69 -7.78
N GLY A 126 9.04 -1.15 -6.87
CA GLY A 126 7.86 -1.97 -7.19
C GLY A 126 6.60 -1.12 -7.34
N LEU A 127 6.24 -0.36 -6.31
CA LEU A 127 4.90 0.22 -6.16
C LEU A 127 4.74 1.64 -6.69
N LEU A 128 5.82 2.40 -6.96
CA LEU A 128 5.69 3.76 -7.47
C LEU A 128 4.84 3.85 -8.75
N PRO A 129 5.00 2.98 -9.77
CA PRO A 129 4.14 2.99 -10.95
C PRO A 129 2.67 2.71 -10.67
N VAL A 130 2.37 1.85 -9.68
CA VAL A 130 1.01 1.55 -9.23
C VAL A 130 0.36 2.80 -8.67
N HIS A 131 1.00 3.44 -7.68
CA HIS A 131 0.53 4.68 -7.08
C HIS A 131 0.38 5.80 -8.13
N MET A 132 1.35 5.96 -9.04
CA MET A 132 1.32 6.98 -10.08
C MET A 132 0.12 6.83 -11.03
N ALA A 133 -0.21 5.61 -11.41
CA ALA A 133 -1.32 5.35 -12.32
C ALA A 133 -2.67 5.65 -11.64
N ILE A 134 -2.87 5.17 -10.42
CA ILE A 134 -4.09 5.40 -9.64
C ILE A 134 -4.22 6.90 -9.29
N ALA A 135 -3.14 7.56 -8.85
CA ALA A 135 -3.13 8.98 -8.53
C ALA A 135 -3.51 9.85 -9.73
N ARG A 136 -2.99 9.51 -10.92
CA ARG A 136 -3.33 10.22 -12.17
C ARG A 136 -4.81 10.06 -12.50
N ALA A 137 -5.36 8.85 -12.42
CA ALA A 137 -6.77 8.58 -12.68
C ALA A 137 -7.66 9.32 -11.67
N ALA A 138 -7.34 9.24 -10.38
CA ALA A 138 -8.05 9.94 -9.31
C ALA A 138 -8.07 11.47 -9.54
N LYS A 139 -6.90 12.05 -9.89
CA LYS A 139 -6.79 13.48 -10.19
C LYS A 139 -7.62 13.89 -11.41
N SER A 140 -7.63 13.06 -12.46
CA SER A 140 -8.44 13.30 -13.65
C SER A 140 -9.94 13.24 -13.37
N ALA A 141 -10.35 12.45 -12.38
CA ALA A 141 -11.72 12.30 -11.91
C ALA A 141 -12.14 13.35 -10.84
N GLY A 142 -11.25 14.26 -10.48
CA GLY A 142 -11.58 15.40 -9.62
C GLY A 142 -10.88 15.41 -8.25
N ALA A 143 -10.14 14.38 -7.87
CA ALA A 143 -9.39 14.38 -6.62
C ALA A 143 -8.36 15.51 -6.57
N VAL A 144 -8.21 16.12 -5.41
CA VAL A 144 -7.13 17.08 -5.13
C VAL A 144 -5.90 16.31 -4.65
N ILE A 145 -4.79 16.47 -5.35
CA ILE A 145 -3.49 15.96 -4.93
C ILE A 145 -2.59 17.15 -4.72
N ASP A 146 -2.28 17.42 -3.45
CA ASP A 146 -1.43 18.55 -3.08
C ASP A 146 -0.02 18.38 -3.62
N THR A 147 0.59 19.50 -4.02
CA THR A 147 1.96 19.56 -4.51
C THR A 147 2.77 20.52 -3.64
N ARG A 148 4.08 20.37 -3.67
CA ARG A 148 5.03 21.31 -3.05
C ARG A 148 6.08 21.72 -4.06
N ASP A 149 6.53 22.96 -3.93
CA ASP A 149 7.58 23.57 -4.74
C ASP A 149 8.95 23.58 -4.04
N HIS A 150 9.06 22.88 -2.92
CA HIS A 150 10.27 22.74 -2.13
C HIS A 150 10.47 21.30 -1.66
N PHE A 151 11.70 20.97 -1.27
CA PHE A 151 12.06 19.71 -0.65
C PHE A 151 11.73 19.74 0.84
N ILE A 152 11.18 18.67 1.38
CA ILE A 152 10.83 18.55 2.79
C ILE A 152 11.92 17.74 3.48
N PRO A 153 12.81 18.37 4.29
CA PRO A 153 13.89 17.65 4.94
C PRO A 153 13.38 16.59 5.92
N VAL A 154 14.13 15.49 6.05
CA VAL A 154 13.90 14.44 7.07
C VAL A 154 15.16 14.35 7.96
N PRO A 155 15.31 15.24 8.95
CA PRO A 155 16.56 15.38 9.70
C PRO A 155 17.00 14.11 10.44
N GLU A 156 16.05 13.30 10.90
CA GLU A 156 16.29 12.10 11.71
C GLU A 156 17.02 11.00 10.94
N ILE A 157 16.81 10.93 9.62
CA ILE A 157 17.38 9.87 8.77
C ILE A 157 18.16 10.45 7.57
N GLY A 158 18.18 11.78 7.43
CA GLY A 158 18.76 12.48 6.28
C GLY A 158 17.88 12.44 5.04
N GLY A 159 18.33 13.12 3.99
CA GLY A 159 17.56 13.24 2.76
C GLY A 159 16.36 14.17 2.87
N ASP A 160 15.44 14.01 1.96
CA ASP A 160 14.24 14.84 1.87
C ASP A 160 13.08 14.07 1.23
N VAL A 161 11.86 14.53 1.46
CA VAL A 161 10.65 14.03 0.79
C VAL A 161 10.42 14.84 -0.48
N ARG A 162 10.17 14.14 -1.56
CA ARG A 162 9.85 14.70 -2.88
C ARG A 162 8.63 14.03 -3.49
N GLN A 163 7.98 14.77 -4.37
CA GLN A 163 6.87 14.25 -5.15
C GLN A 163 7.31 13.88 -6.58
N ILE A 164 7.03 12.65 -6.99
CA ILE A 164 7.24 12.16 -8.36
C ILE A 164 5.86 11.83 -8.95
N ASN A 165 5.40 12.61 -9.94
CA ASN A 165 4.12 12.39 -10.62
C ASN A 165 2.94 12.11 -9.67
N ASN A 166 2.72 13.03 -8.71
CA ASN A 166 1.67 12.97 -7.68
C ASN A 166 1.88 11.95 -6.55
N VAL A 167 3.03 11.28 -6.45
CA VAL A 167 3.36 10.31 -5.41
C VAL A 167 4.55 10.79 -4.59
N TRP A 168 4.44 10.74 -3.28
CA TRP A 168 5.50 11.14 -2.37
C TRP A 168 6.47 9.98 -2.13
N THR A 169 7.76 10.28 -2.16
CA THR A 169 8.86 9.33 -1.93
C THR A 169 9.96 9.99 -1.10
N TRP A 170 10.69 9.18 -0.35
CA TRP A 170 11.92 9.62 0.28
C TRP A 170 13.06 9.62 -0.74
N HIS A 171 13.85 10.70 -0.75
CA HIS A 171 14.99 10.87 -1.63
C HIS A 171 16.29 10.95 -0.81
N LEU A 172 17.26 10.14 -1.18
CA LEU A 172 18.58 10.11 -0.57
C LEU A 172 19.63 9.82 -1.64
N HIS A 173 20.75 10.57 -1.61
CA HIS A 173 21.90 10.35 -2.50
C HIS A 173 21.58 10.26 -4.00
N GLY A 174 20.59 11.03 -4.48
CA GLY A 174 20.24 11.08 -5.91
C GLY A 174 19.21 10.03 -6.34
N GLY A 175 18.67 9.21 -5.43
CA GLY A 175 17.65 8.21 -5.72
C GLY A 175 16.52 8.21 -4.71
N SER A 176 15.53 7.36 -4.96
CA SER A 176 14.46 7.06 -4.00
C SER A 176 14.65 5.63 -3.51
N PRO A 177 15.36 5.43 -2.40
CA PRO A 177 15.60 4.09 -1.88
C PRO A 177 14.36 3.48 -1.23
N HIS A 178 14.33 2.17 -1.14
CA HIS A 178 13.36 1.44 -0.33
C HIS A 178 13.52 1.82 1.16
N THR A 179 12.40 2.06 1.84
CA THR A 179 12.39 2.39 3.27
C THR A 179 11.12 1.92 3.96
N HIS A 180 11.30 1.32 5.13
CA HIS A 180 10.22 0.96 6.04
C HIS A 180 9.93 2.04 7.08
N LEU A 181 10.73 3.12 7.09
CA LEU A 181 10.71 4.13 8.13
C LEU A 181 9.49 5.05 8.05
N ALA A 182 8.97 5.44 9.20
CA ALA A 182 7.80 6.31 9.35
C ALA A 182 8.13 7.82 9.20
N GLU A 183 9.39 8.22 9.42
CA GLU A 183 9.82 9.61 9.48
C GLU A 183 9.53 10.42 8.21
N PRO A 184 9.66 9.87 6.98
CA PRO A 184 9.32 10.63 5.79
C PRO A 184 7.87 11.09 5.75
N MET A 185 6.92 10.23 6.18
CA MET A 185 5.51 10.61 6.26
C MET A 185 5.26 11.61 7.38
N HIS A 186 5.90 11.44 8.53
CA HIS A 186 5.79 12.43 9.62
C HIS A 186 6.26 13.81 9.15
N ALA A 187 7.43 13.91 8.51
CA ALA A 187 7.96 15.17 7.98
C ALA A 187 7.00 15.79 6.95
N LEU A 188 6.41 14.98 6.06
CA LEU A 188 5.44 15.44 5.07
C LEU A 188 4.16 16.01 5.72
N LEU A 189 3.60 15.31 6.69
CA LEU A 189 2.38 15.74 7.39
C LEU A 189 2.62 16.97 8.25
N ASP A 190 3.79 17.09 8.86
CA ASP A 190 4.19 18.28 9.63
C ASP A 190 4.38 19.51 8.71
N ASP A 191 4.95 19.35 7.51
CA ASP A 191 5.00 20.43 6.51
C ASP A 191 3.60 20.87 6.07
N PHE A 192 2.69 19.94 5.85
CA PHE A 192 1.30 20.27 5.50
C PHE A 192 0.63 21.06 6.62
N ALA A 193 0.76 20.64 7.87
CA ALA A 193 0.19 21.32 9.03
C ALA A 193 0.80 22.73 9.22
N ALA A 194 2.11 22.87 9.11
CA ALA A 194 2.82 24.12 9.30
C ALA A 194 2.45 25.20 8.26
N ARG A 195 2.05 24.79 7.07
CA ARG A 195 1.67 25.70 5.97
C ARG A 195 0.17 25.93 5.84
N GLY A 196 -0.62 25.49 6.80
CA GLY A 196 -2.07 25.69 6.80
C GLY A 196 -2.80 24.87 5.74
N GLY A 197 -2.21 23.76 5.27
CA GLY A 197 -2.86 22.81 4.37
C GLY A 197 -4.00 22.05 5.07
N SER A 198 -5.00 21.65 4.30
CA SER A 198 -6.01 20.70 4.79
C SER A 198 -5.44 19.30 4.86
N ALA A 199 -5.76 18.54 5.89
CA ALA A 199 -5.40 17.13 5.95
C ALA A 199 -5.99 16.36 4.76
N PRO A 200 -5.30 15.31 4.24
CA PRO A 200 -5.88 14.43 3.26
C PRO A 200 -7.08 13.67 3.83
N GLU A 201 -8.11 13.49 3.02
CA GLU A 201 -9.30 12.71 3.38
C GLU A 201 -9.05 11.21 3.22
N LEU A 202 -8.06 10.85 2.40
CA LEU A 202 -7.58 9.49 2.22
C LEU A 202 -6.08 9.49 1.98
N VAL A 203 -5.38 8.57 2.62
CA VAL A 203 -3.98 8.23 2.34
C VAL A 203 -3.93 6.84 1.71
N VAL A 204 -3.23 6.72 0.59
CA VAL A 204 -2.91 5.45 -0.05
C VAL A 204 -1.40 5.31 -0.05
N ALA A 205 -0.87 4.38 0.75
CA ALA A 205 0.57 4.27 0.96
C ALA A 205 0.98 2.82 1.27
N ASP A 206 2.26 2.62 1.52
CA ASP A 206 2.82 1.34 1.96
C ASP A 206 3.81 1.54 3.11
N HIS A 207 4.24 0.46 3.76
CA HIS A 207 5.26 0.44 4.81
C HIS A 207 5.06 1.53 5.89
N GLY A 208 6.15 2.15 6.34
CA GLY A 208 6.12 3.22 7.34
C GLY A 208 5.35 4.47 6.92
N TRP A 209 5.11 4.67 5.62
CA TRP A 209 4.27 5.76 5.15
C TRP A 209 2.80 5.54 5.53
N ALA A 210 2.31 4.31 5.36
CA ALA A 210 0.95 3.96 5.75
C ALA A 210 0.79 3.92 7.27
N GLY A 211 1.74 3.30 7.99
CA GLY A 211 1.73 3.22 9.44
C GLY A 211 1.75 4.60 10.11
N ALA A 212 2.65 5.50 9.68
CA ALA A 212 2.71 6.86 10.19
C ALA A 212 1.45 7.69 9.90
N ALA A 213 0.84 7.53 8.73
CA ALA A 213 -0.42 8.20 8.43
C ALA A 213 -1.56 7.72 9.35
N SER A 214 -1.64 6.43 9.56
CA SER A 214 -2.65 5.83 10.45
C SER A 214 -2.46 6.23 11.93
N SER A 215 -1.21 6.30 12.40
CA SER A 215 -0.90 6.75 13.78
C SER A 215 -1.28 8.23 14.02
N ARG A 216 -1.38 9.03 12.93
CA ARG A 216 -1.91 10.40 12.97
C ARG A 216 -3.44 10.47 12.84
N GLY A 217 -4.13 9.32 12.84
CA GLY A 217 -5.59 9.23 12.73
C GLY A 217 -6.15 9.55 11.34
N LEU A 218 -5.33 9.48 10.29
CA LEU A 218 -5.77 9.69 8.92
C LEU A 218 -6.40 8.41 8.37
N ARG A 219 -7.51 8.56 7.63
CA ARG A 219 -8.11 7.47 6.86
C ARG A 219 -7.07 6.92 5.89
N THR A 220 -6.64 5.68 6.08
CA THR A 220 -5.50 5.10 5.36
C THR A 220 -5.85 3.74 4.80
N ILE A 221 -5.43 3.48 3.57
CA ILE A 221 -5.38 2.15 2.96
C ILE A 221 -3.93 1.86 2.60
N GLY A 222 -3.44 0.68 3.05
CA GLY A 222 -2.04 0.28 2.89
C GLY A 222 -1.86 -0.88 1.92
N TYR A 223 -0.70 -0.94 1.24
CA TYR A 223 -0.18 -2.15 0.62
C TYR A 223 0.84 -2.78 1.57
N ALA A 224 0.85 -4.11 1.65
CA ALA A 224 1.79 -4.84 2.49
C ALA A 224 2.11 -6.23 1.91
N ASP A 225 3.37 -6.61 1.97
CA ASP A 225 3.79 -7.98 1.65
C ASP A 225 3.51 -8.93 2.84
N CYS A 226 3.65 -10.20 2.60
CA CYS A 226 3.42 -11.25 3.59
C CYS A 226 4.44 -11.26 4.74
N ASN A 227 5.54 -10.54 4.61
CA ASN A 227 6.51 -10.33 5.69
C ASN A 227 6.29 -9.02 6.48
N ASP A 228 5.21 -8.27 6.22
CA ASP A 228 4.92 -6.97 6.81
C ASP A 228 3.71 -7.01 7.76
N PRO A 229 3.82 -7.58 8.96
CA PRO A 229 2.68 -7.76 9.86
C PRO A 229 2.09 -6.45 10.37
N ALA A 230 2.87 -5.36 10.41
CA ALA A 230 2.48 -4.11 11.05
C ALA A 230 1.15 -3.54 10.52
N LEU A 231 0.96 -3.48 9.19
CA LEU A 231 -0.27 -2.91 8.63
C LEU A 231 -1.49 -3.81 8.83
N PHE A 232 -1.32 -5.14 8.86
CA PHE A 232 -2.40 -6.07 9.18
C PHE A 232 -2.83 -5.96 10.65
N VAL A 233 -1.86 -5.75 11.56
CA VAL A 233 -2.15 -5.48 12.97
C VAL A 233 -2.87 -4.14 13.10
N ALA A 234 -2.42 -3.08 12.42
CA ALA A 234 -3.06 -1.78 12.41
C ALA A 234 -4.53 -1.87 11.90
N GLU A 235 -4.78 -2.64 10.83
CA GLU A 235 -6.15 -2.89 10.34
C GLU A 235 -7.00 -3.63 11.39
N SER A 236 -6.45 -4.63 12.05
CA SER A 236 -7.18 -5.39 13.08
C SER A 236 -7.50 -4.56 14.33
N GLN A 237 -6.72 -3.51 14.57
CA GLN A 237 -6.92 -2.51 15.64
C GLN A 237 -7.82 -1.34 15.22
N GLY A 238 -8.26 -1.31 13.95
CA GLY A 238 -9.11 -0.24 13.41
C GLY A 238 -8.35 1.07 13.10
N GLN A 239 -7.03 1.02 13.03
CA GLN A 239 -6.19 2.18 12.70
C GLN A 239 -6.06 2.39 11.18
N ILE A 240 -6.14 1.33 10.40
CA ILE A 240 -6.14 1.32 8.93
C ILE A 240 -7.47 0.76 8.44
N GLU A 241 -8.06 1.35 7.39
CA GLU A 241 -9.34 0.92 6.82
C GLU A 241 -9.22 -0.41 6.08
N ALA A 242 -8.13 -0.62 5.37
CA ALA A 242 -7.81 -1.86 4.68
C ALA A 242 -6.32 -2.00 4.40
N THR A 243 -5.83 -3.22 4.41
CA THR A 243 -4.49 -3.60 3.98
C THR A 243 -4.61 -4.52 2.77
N VAL A 244 -3.97 -4.15 1.67
CA VAL A 244 -3.93 -4.95 0.44
C VAL A 244 -2.74 -5.89 0.51
N PRO A 245 -2.95 -7.19 0.71
CA PRO A 245 -1.85 -8.16 0.72
C PRO A 245 -1.38 -8.44 -0.71
N LEU A 246 -0.10 -8.21 -0.99
CA LEU A 246 0.54 -8.49 -2.26
C LEU A 246 2.05 -8.60 -2.10
N ASP A 247 2.73 -9.36 -2.98
CA ASP A 247 4.18 -9.24 -3.13
C ASP A 247 4.47 -7.89 -3.80
N ASP A 248 5.23 -7.04 -3.14
CA ASP A 248 5.49 -5.66 -3.54
C ASP A 248 6.83 -5.47 -4.26
N ASP A 249 7.59 -6.54 -4.44
CA ASP A 249 8.90 -6.56 -5.11
C ASP A 249 8.91 -7.36 -6.41
N VAL A 250 7.82 -7.38 -7.14
CA VAL A 250 7.79 -7.95 -8.49
C VAL A 250 8.07 -6.89 -9.55
N VAL A 251 8.41 -7.35 -10.76
CA VAL A 251 8.64 -6.45 -11.91
C VAL A 251 7.40 -5.57 -12.14
N PRO A 252 7.54 -4.23 -12.17
CA PRO A 252 6.41 -3.29 -12.15
C PRO A 252 5.34 -3.51 -13.22
N ASN A 253 5.72 -4.02 -14.40
CA ASN A 253 4.76 -4.30 -15.48
C ASN A 253 3.73 -5.39 -15.10
N LEU A 254 4.04 -6.25 -14.14
CA LEU A 254 3.13 -7.30 -13.69
C LEU A 254 1.94 -6.76 -12.89
N TYR A 255 2.04 -5.54 -12.34
CA TYR A 255 0.92 -4.89 -11.65
C TYR A 255 -0.11 -4.26 -12.60
N ALA A 256 0.12 -4.22 -13.92
CA ALA A 256 -0.81 -3.59 -14.85
C ALA A 256 -2.27 -4.10 -14.72
N PRO A 257 -2.55 -5.42 -14.59
CA PRO A 257 -3.91 -5.91 -14.38
C PRO A 257 -4.57 -5.41 -13.08
N LEU A 258 -3.78 -5.28 -12.00
CA LEU A 258 -4.23 -4.72 -10.73
C LEU A 258 -4.60 -3.24 -10.89
N ILE A 259 -3.75 -2.47 -11.56
CA ILE A 259 -3.99 -1.04 -11.82
C ILE A 259 -5.28 -0.85 -12.62
N ASP A 260 -5.44 -1.59 -13.72
CA ASP A 260 -6.63 -1.52 -14.58
C ASP A 260 -7.90 -1.89 -13.79
N PHE A 261 -7.83 -2.92 -12.95
CA PHE A 261 -8.93 -3.32 -12.08
C PHE A 261 -9.34 -2.22 -11.11
N VAL A 262 -8.37 -1.62 -10.39
CA VAL A 262 -8.65 -0.56 -9.43
C VAL A 262 -9.26 0.67 -10.11
N ILE A 263 -8.71 1.11 -11.24
CA ILE A 263 -9.20 2.28 -11.98
C ILE A 263 -10.63 2.04 -12.47
N ALA A 264 -10.88 0.90 -13.11
CA ALA A 264 -12.22 0.55 -13.60
C ALA A 264 -13.23 0.40 -12.47
N ARG A 265 -12.84 -0.29 -11.37
CA ARG A 265 -13.73 -0.52 -10.22
C ARG A 265 -14.05 0.77 -9.46
N ALA A 266 -13.11 1.71 -9.42
CA ALA A 266 -13.29 3.04 -8.82
C ALA A 266 -14.15 3.98 -9.70
N GLY A 267 -14.36 3.64 -10.98
CA GLY A 267 -15.07 4.50 -11.95
C GLY A 267 -14.25 5.74 -12.32
N LEU A 268 -12.93 5.58 -12.52
CA LEU A 268 -11.99 6.66 -12.82
C LEU A 268 -11.49 6.65 -14.26
N ASP A 269 -12.15 5.92 -15.15
CA ASP A 269 -11.83 5.82 -16.60
C ASP A 269 -12.06 7.13 -17.39
#